data_e13ce54ee53209ac086e0a00f29faaa6
#
_entry.id   e13ce54ee53209ac086e0a00f29faaa6
#
_cell.length_a   1.000
_cell.length_b   1.000
_cell.length_c   1.000
_cell.angle_alpha   90.00
_cell.angle_beta   90.00
_cell.angle_gamma   90.00
#
_symmetry.space_group_name_H-M   'P 1'
#
loop_
_entity.id
_entity.type
_entity.pdbx_description
1 polymer ?
#
loop_
_entity_poly.entity_id
_entity_poly.type
_entity_poly.pdbx_seq_one_letter_code
_entity_poly.pdbx_strand_id
1 'polypeptide(L)'
;MGRSVHTLAVKATNKFEETRDVVKSYINAKHREEIIFTKGATEAINLVANTYGEKFIKAGDEIIVTELEHHSNYVPWHYLRKKKGAVIKFASVNESGEIDLSLIHI
;
A
#
# COMPACT_ATOMS: atom_id res chain seq x y z
N MET A 1 -2.55 36.49 -18.44
CA MET A 1 -1.82 35.55 -17.59
C MET A 1 -2.71 34.59 -16.83
N GLY A 2 -3.73 35.06 -16.10
CA GLY A 2 -4.60 34.21 -15.30
C GLY A 2 -5.34 33.12 -16.07
N ARG A 3 -5.87 33.40 -17.24
CA ARG A 3 -6.61 32.46 -18.08
C ARG A 3 -5.72 31.31 -18.60
N SER A 4 -4.49 31.61 -19.03
CA SER A 4 -3.56 30.62 -19.54
C SER A 4 -3.13 29.66 -18.44
N VAL A 5 -2.80 30.18 -17.25
CA VAL A 5 -2.41 29.36 -16.08
C VAL A 5 -3.59 28.51 -15.64
N HIS A 6 -4.80 29.07 -15.58
CA HIS A 6 -6.01 28.32 -15.21
C HIS A 6 -6.31 27.21 -16.22
N THR A 7 -6.20 27.48 -17.51
CA THR A 7 -6.43 26.47 -18.55
C THR A 7 -5.42 25.33 -18.46
N LEU A 8 -4.14 25.63 -18.23
CA LEU A 8 -3.11 24.60 -18.04
C LEU A 8 -3.36 23.76 -16.78
N ALA A 9 -3.79 24.39 -15.69
CA ALA A 9 -4.13 23.70 -14.46
C ALA A 9 -5.31 22.75 -14.66
N VAL A 10 -6.34 23.17 -15.37
CA VAL A 10 -7.50 22.33 -15.69
C VAL A 10 -7.10 21.14 -16.56
N LYS A 11 -6.28 21.37 -17.59
CA LYS A 11 -5.77 20.30 -18.46
C LYS A 11 -4.92 19.31 -17.68
N ALA A 12 -4.05 19.78 -16.80
CA ALA A 12 -3.22 18.90 -15.96
C ALA A 12 -4.08 18.09 -15.01
N THR A 13 -5.09 18.67 -14.38
CA THR A 13 -6.03 17.97 -13.51
C THR A 13 -6.80 16.91 -14.28
N ASN A 14 -7.29 17.22 -15.47
CA ASN A 14 -8.02 16.27 -16.31
C ASN A 14 -7.15 15.08 -16.70
N LYS A 15 -5.90 15.33 -17.10
CA LYS A 15 -4.94 14.26 -17.43
C LYS A 15 -4.62 13.39 -16.23
N PHE A 16 -4.46 13.97 -15.06
CA PHE A 16 -4.24 13.26 -13.83
C PHE A 16 -5.41 12.32 -13.51
N GLU A 17 -6.64 12.82 -13.63
CA GLU A 17 -7.84 12.01 -13.36
C GLU A 17 -8.05 10.94 -14.43
N GLU A 18 -7.77 11.22 -15.70
CA GLU A 18 -7.80 10.22 -16.77
C GLU A 18 -6.81 9.08 -16.50
N THR A 19 -5.60 9.42 -16.06
CA THR A 19 -4.58 8.43 -15.71
C THR A 19 -5.05 7.57 -14.53
N ARG A 20 -5.70 8.20 -13.55
CA ARG A 20 -6.28 7.48 -12.43
C ARG A 20 -7.33 6.47 -12.90
N ASP A 21 -8.17 6.85 -13.85
CA ASP A 21 -9.18 5.96 -14.43
C ASP A 21 -8.55 4.80 -15.20
N VAL A 22 -7.46 5.04 -15.93
CA VAL A 22 -6.70 3.99 -16.62
C VAL A 22 -6.15 2.97 -15.64
N VAL A 23 -5.52 3.42 -14.57
CA VAL A 23 -4.98 2.54 -13.53
C VAL A 23 -6.11 1.78 -12.83
N LYS A 24 -7.19 2.47 -12.51
CA LYS A 24 -8.39 1.86 -11.93
C LYS A 24 -8.87 0.67 -12.76
N SER A 25 -9.01 0.87 -14.05
CA SER A 25 -9.47 -0.17 -14.97
C SER A 25 -8.47 -1.32 -15.08
N TYR A 26 -7.18 -0.99 -15.13
CA TYR A 26 -6.10 -1.98 -15.24
C TYR A 26 -6.07 -2.95 -14.05
N ILE A 27 -6.25 -2.45 -12.84
CA ILE A 27 -6.24 -3.29 -11.63
C ILE A 27 -7.65 -3.75 -11.23
N ASN A 28 -8.66 -3.45 -12.04
CA ASN A 28 -10.05 -3.81 -11.78
C ASN A 28 -10.60 -3.25 -10.46
N ALA A 29 -10.20 -2.05 -10.12
CA ALA A 29 -10.78 -1.34 -8.98
C ALA A 29 -12.17 -0.82 -9.34
N LYS A 30 -13.03 -0.68 -8.35
CA LYS A 30 -14.42 -0.29 -8.56
C LYS A 30 -14.60 1.22 -8.70
N HIS A 31 -13.87 1.98 -7.90
CA HIS A 31 -14.02 3.44 -7.82
C HIS A 31 -12.69 4.13 -8.07
N ARG A 32 -12.75 5.31 -8.70
CA ARG A 32 -11.59 6.16 -8.94
C ARG A 32 -10.85 6.52 -7.65
N GLU A 33 -11.58 6.71 -6.58
CA GLU A 33 -11.06 7.10 -5.27
C GLU A 33 -10.19 6.02 -4.63
N GLU A 34 -10.25 4.79 -5.12
CA GLU A 34 -9.39 3.69 -4.67
C GLU A 34 -7.95 3.84 -5.17
N ILE A 35 -7.72 4.73 -6.16
CA ILE A 35 -6.40 4.93 -6.74
C ILE A 35 -5.77 6.17 -6.14
N ILE A 36 -4.64 5.97 -5.47
CA ILE A 36 -3.87 7.05 -4.84
C ILE A 36 -2.44 6.95 -5.36
N PHE A 37 -1.97 8.01 -6.02
CA PHE A 37 -0.60 8.08 -6.50
C PHE A 37 0.33 8.57 -5.39
N THR A 38 1.48 7.93 -5.26
CA THR A 38 2.52 8.28 -4.31
C THR A 38 3.85 8.43 -5.04
N LYS A 39 4.86 8.91 -4.33
CA LYS A 39 6.21 9.07 -4.89
C LYS A 39 6.92 7.75 -5.13
N GLY A 40 6.44 6.67 -4.52
CA GLY A 40 7.03 5.35 -4.65
C GLY A 40 6.42 4.36 -3.68
N ALA A 41 6.93 3.13 -3.71
CA ALA A 41 6.40 2.04 -2.90
C ALA A 41 6.52 2.30 -1.39
N THR A 42 7.62 2.91 -0.94
CA THR A 42 7.81 3.23 0.47
C THR A 42 6.72 4.15 1.00
N GLU A 43 6.42 5.22 0.28
CA GLU A 43 5.34 6.15 0.66
C GLU A 43 3.98 5.45 0.62
N ALA A 44 3.74 4.61 -0.38
CA ALA A 44 2.48 3.87 -0.50
C ALA A 44 2.27 2.91 0.67
N ILE A 45 3.30 2.16 1.06
CA ILE A 45 3.22 1.23 2.18
C ILE A 45 3.00 1.99 3.50
N ASN A 46 3.72 3.08 3.71
CA ASN A 46 3.54 3.91 4.90
C ASN A 46 2.14 4.53 4.96
N LEU A 47 1.60 4.91 3.81
CA LEU A 47 0.23 5.44 3.74
C LEU A 47 -0.78 4.38 4.21
N VAL A 48 -0.66 3.15 3.75
CA VAL A 48 -1.54 2.05 4.19
C VAL A 48 -1.39 1.81 5.70
N ALA A 49 -0.16 1.74 6.19
CA ALA A 49 0.10 1.51 7.60
C ALA A 49 -0.47 2.64 8.48
N ASN A 50 -0.30 3.89 8.06
CA ASN A 50 -0.72 5.06 8.84
C ASN A 50 -2.22 5.38 8.72
N THR A 51 -2.92 4.81 7.76
CA THR A 51 -4.36 5.01 7.58
C THR A 51 -5.13 3.75 7.98
N TYR A 52 -5.11 2.73 7.14
CA TYR A 52 -5.79 1.46 7.40
C TYR A 52 -5.27 0.80 8.70
N GLY A 53 -3.95 0.74 8.84
CA GLY A 53 -3.32 0.12 10.01
C GLY A 53 -3.71 0.82 11.30
N GLU A 54 -3.66 2.14 11.31
CA GLU A 54 -4.05 2.92 12.49
C GLU A 54 -5.53 2.75 12.85
N LYS A 55 -6.40 2.70 11.85
CA LYS A 55 -7.84 2.67 12.08
C LYS A 55 -8.35 1.28 12.40
N PHE A 56 -7.86 0.25 11.73
CA PHE A 56 -8.48 -1.07 11.76
C PHE A 56 -7.67 -2.14 12.47
N ILE A 57 -6.35 -2.01 12.56
CA ILE A 57 -5.53 -3.01 13.24
C ILE A 57 -5.63 -2.85 14.76
N LYS A 58 -5.90 -3.95 15.41
CA LYS A 58 -6.09 -4.04 16.87
C LYS A 58 -5.09 -5.01 17.46
N ALA A 59 -4.98 -5.00 18.79
CA ALA A 59 -4.15 -5.95 19.52
C ALA A 59 -4.54 -7.39 19.18
N GLY A 60 -3.55 -8.21 18.86
CA GLY A 60 -3.75 -9.61 18.48
C GLY A 60 -4.00 -9.84 17.00
N ASP A 61 -4.27 -8.80 16.21
CA ASP A 61 -4.39 -8.95 14.75
C ASP A 61 -3.06 -9.39 14.16
N GLU A 62 -3.12 -10.22 13.15
CA GLU A 62 -1.92 -10.80 12.53
C GLU A 62 -1.58 -10.11 11.22
N ILE A 63 -0.30 -9.80 11.05
CA ILE A 63 0.26 -9.26 9.81
C ILE A 63 1.28 -10.26 9.30
N ILE A 64 1.10 -10.74 8.07
CA ILE A 64 1.99 -11.72 7.47
C ILE A 64 2.93 -11.00 6.50
N VAL A 65 4.22 -11.18 6.69
CA VAL A 65 5.25 -10.68 5.77
C VAL A 65 6.15 -11.84 5.35
N THR A 66 6.73 -11.75 4.17
CA THR A 66 7.69 -12.76 3.72
C THR A 66 9.09 -12.43 4.22
N GLU A 67 9.96 -13.41 4.26
CA GLU A 67 11.37 -13.20 4.61
C GLU A 67 12.14 -12.44 3.51
N LEU A 68 11.56 -12.34 2.31
CA LEU A 68 12.17 -11.66 1.16
C LEU A 68 11.89 -10.16 1.12
N GLU A 69 11.08 -9.63 2.03
CA GLU A 69 10.66 -8.25 1.95
C GLU A 69 11.80 -7.26 2.20
N HIS A 70 11.77 -6.15 1.46
CA HIS A 70 12.63 -5.00 1.71
C HIS A 70 12.21 -4.34 3.03
N HIS A 71 13.15 -3.65 3.69
CA HIS A 71 12.88 -2.93 4.95
C HIS A 71 11.67 -1.98 4.84
N SER A 72 11.46 -1.35 3.68
CA SER A 72 10.32 -0.47 3.45
C SER A 72 8.96 -1.18 3.64
N ASN A 73 8.93 -2.49 3.45
CA ASN A 73 7.74 -3.31 3.67
C ASN A 73 7.84 -4.17 4.95
N TYR A 74 8.68 -3.79 5.88
CA TYR A 74 8.78 -4.42 7.19
C TYR A 74 8.63 -3.40 8.32
N VAL A 75 9.39 -2.31 8.24
CA VAL A 75 9.47 -1.30 9.31
C VAL A 75 8.10 -0.71 9.68
N PRO A 76 7.23 -0.33 8.74
CA PRO A 76 5.90 0.19 9.09
C PRO A 76 5.04 -0.80 9.88
N TRP A 77 5.13 -2.09 9.54
CA TRP A 77 4.38 -3.15 10.23
C TRP A 77 4.94 -3.42 11.62
N HIS A 78 6.26 -3.37 11.75
CA HIS A 78 6.91 -3.47 13.06
C HIS A 78 6.47 -2.32 13.99
N TYR A 79 6.30 -1.13 13.44
CA TYR A 79 5.80 0.03 14.17
C TYR A 79 4.37 -0.20 14.68
N LEU A 80 3.51 -0.75 13.83
CA LEU A 80 2.14 -1.13 14.22
C LEU A 80 2.13 -2.21 15.29
N ARG A 81 3.04 -3.18 15.21
CA ARG A 81 3.19 -4.20 16.24
C ARG A 81 3.45 -3.55 17.60
N LYS A 82 4.37 -2.60 17.65
CA LYS A 82 4.69 -1.90 18.90
C LYS A 82 3.54 -1.04 19.39
N LYS A 83 2.91 -0.32 18.48
CA LYS A 83 1.90 0.67 18.82
C LYS A 83 0.53 0.06 19.13
N LYS A 84 0.15 -0.94 18.37
CA LYS A 84 -1.20 -1.53 18.43
C LYS A 84 -1.24 -2.91 19.10
N GLY A 85 -0.11 -3.55 19.31
CA GLY A 85 -0.08 -4.92 19.81
C GLY A 85 -0.39 -5.96 18.75
N ALA A 86 -0.22 -5.62 17.47
CA ALA A 86 -0.36 -6.57 16.38
C ALA A 86 0.76 -7.62 16.41
N VAL A 87 0.52 -8.77 15.82
CA VAL A 87 1.48 -9.88 15.73
C VAL A 87 1.99 -9.98 14.30
N ILE A 88 3.30 -9.95 14.13
CA ILE A 88 3.91 -10.16 12.81
C ILE A 88 4.29 -11.61 12.67
N LYS A 89 3.82 -12.25 11.60
CA LYS A 89 4.19 -13.61 11.24
C LYS A 89 4.98 -13.60 9.94
N PHE A 90 6.06 -14.37 9.90
CA PHE A 90 6.93 -14.45 8.73
C PHE A 90 6.61 -15.71 7.94
N ALA A 91 6.39 -15.53 6.63
CA ALA A 91 6.34 -16.65 5.70
C ALA A 91 7.78 -16.96 5.29
N SER A 92 8.26 -18.14 5.67
CA SER A 92 9.63 -18.55 5.41
C SER A 92 9.86 -18.90 3.95
N VAL A 93 11.12 -18.85 3.55
CA VAL A 93 11.59 -19.17 2.20
C VAL A 93 12.37 -20.48 2.28
N ASN A 94 12.07 -21.41 1.36
CA ASN A 94 12.81 -22.66 1.27
C ASN A 94 14.16 -22.46 0.55
N GLU A 95 14.95 -23.54 0.46
CA GLU A 95 16.26 -23.51 -0.22
C GLU A 95 16.19 -23.13 -1.70
N SER A 96 15.04 -23.39 -2.33
CA SER A 96 14.80 -23.02 -3.74
C SER A 96 14.36 -21.59 -3.91
N GLY A 97 14.21 -20.80 -2.83
CA GLY A 97 13.74 -19.44 -2.88
C GLY A 97 12.22 -19.30 -2.95
N GLU A 98 11.49 -20.37 -2.73
CA GLU A 98 10.02 -20.36 -2.74
C GLU A 98 9.46 -20.07 -1.36
N ILE A 99 8.39 -19.30 -1.32
CA ILE A 99 7.69 -18.95 -0.08
C ILE A 99 6.82 -20.14 0.36
N ASP A 100 6.94 -20.52 1.62
CA ASP A 100 6.12 -21.59 2.20
C ASP A 100 4.74 -21.03 2.57
N LEU A 101 3.79 -21.23 1.68
CA LEU A 101 2.40 -20.78 1.87
C LEU A 101 1.62 -21.66 2.87
N SER A 102 2.15 -22.81 3.26
CA SER A 102 1.48 -23.68 4.25
C SER A 102 1.43 -23.04 5.63
N LEU A 103 2.28 -22.05 5.89
CA LEU A 103 2.30 -21.28 7.14
C LEU A 103 1.18 -20.25 7.22
N ILE A 104 0.51 -19.98 6.09
CA ILE A 104 -0.59 -19.02 6.03
C ILE A 104 -1.90 -19.79 6.22
N HIS A 105 -2.43 -19.73 7.43
CA HIS A 105 -3.74 -20.30 7.71
C HIS A 105 -4.80 -19.24 7.43
N ILE A 106 -5.53 -19.44 6.36
CA ILE A 106 -6.64 -18.58 5.99
C ILE A 106 -7.94 -19.21 6.47
#